data_2a5a620c2f04bf0f8e907b482f771563
#
_entry.id   2a5a620c2f04bf0f8e907b482f771563
#
_cell.length_a   1.000
_cell.length_b   1.000
_cell.length_c   1.000
_cell.angle_alpha   90.00
_cell.angle_beta   90.00
_cell.angle_gamma   90.00
#
_symmetry.space_group_name_H-M   'P 1'
#
loop_
_entity.id
_entity.type
_entity.pdbx_description
1 polymer ?
#
loop_
_entity_poly.entity_id
_entity_poly.type
_entity_poly.pdbx_seq_one_letter_code
_entity_poly.pdbx_strand_id
1 'polypeptide(L)'
;MFFKNSVNCTRKKQDLLRMEQITPYKPLHKVRIVTAASLFDGHDAAINIMRRIIQSTGVEVIHLGHDRSVEEVVNCAIQEDANAIAMTSYQGGHNEYFKYMYDLLQEKGATHIKIFGGGGGVILPEEIKELMDYGITRIYAPDDGRELGLQGMINDLVKTADFA
;
A
#
# COMPACT_ATOMS: atom_id res chain seq x y z
N MET A 1 -32.12 27.66 -2.48
CA MET A 1 -30.92 27.43 -1.69
C MET A 1 -30.92 26.11 -0.89
N PHE A 2 -32.09 25.50 -0.65
CA PHE A 2 -32.23 24.25 0.15
C PHE A 2 -32.05 22.93 -0.61
N PHE A 3 -32.06 22.93 -1.96
CA PHE A 3 -31.98 21.70 -2.77
C PHE A 3 -30.57 21.15 -3.05
N LYS A 4 -29.50 21.97 -2.87
CA LYS A 4 -28.12 21.53 -3.11
C LYS A 4 -27.54 20.65 -2.00
N ASN A 5 -28.06 20.76 -0.76
CA ASN A 5 -27.55 19.99 0.38
C ASN A 5 -28.10 18.58 0.48
N SER A 6 -29.29 18.32 -0.06
CA SER A 6 -29.92 16.99 -0.02
C SER A 6 -29.31 16.01 -1.01
N VAL A 7 -28.90 16.50 -2.18
CA VAL A 7 -28.26 15.67 -3.24
C VAL A 7 -26.86 15.22 -2.81
N ASN A 8 -26.11 16.09 -2.13
CA ASN A 8 -24.77 15.73 -1.61
C ASN A 8 -24.83 14.71 -0.46
N CYS A 9 -25.86 14.77 0.38
CA CYS A 9 -26.04 13.84 1.47
C CYS A 9 -26.45 12.44 0.96
N THR A 10 -27.28 12.38 -0.09
CA THR A 10 -27.72 11.13 -0.71
C THR A 10 -26.57 10.45 -1.45
N ARG A 11 -25.77 11.23 -2.17
CA ARG A 11 -24.61 10.74 -2.91
C ARG A 11 -23.53 10.18 -1.95
N LYS A 12 -23.20 10.89 -0.87
CA LYS A 12 -22.29 10.39 0.18
C LYS A 12 -22.80 9.11 0.84
N LYS A 13 -24.10 8.99 1.04
CA LYS A 13 -24.71 7.80 1.64
C LYS A 13 -24.70 6.61 0.69
N GLN A 14 -24.88 6.86 -0.60
CA GLN A 14 -24.76 5.83 -1.65
C GLN A 14 -23.31 5.39 -1.85
N ASP A 15 -22.35 6.31 -1.79
CA ASP A 15 -20.92 5.99 -1.88
C ASP A 15 -20.45 5.19 -0.66
N LEU A 16 -20.91 5.53 0.54
CA LEU A 16 -20.66 4.76 1.77
C LEU A 16 -21.27 3.35 1.69
N LEU A 17 -22.50 3.21 1.22
CA LEU A 17 -23.16 1.91 1.02
C LEU A 17 -22.46 1.08 -0.07
N ARG A 18 -21.88 1.72 -1.07
CA ARG A 18 -21.10 1.06 -2.11
C ARG A 18 -19.76 0.57 -1.59
N MET A 19 -19.14 1.29 -0.66
CA MET A 19 -17.92 0.87 0.02
C MET A 19 -18.15 -0.32 0.97
N GLU A 20 -19.32 -0.43 1.58
CA GLU A 20 -19.70 -1.55 2.45
C GLU A 20 -19.97 -2.86 1.69
N GLN A 21 -20.09 -2.80 0.35
CA GLN A 21 -20.41 -3.97 -0.49
C GLN A 21 -19.20 -4.61 -1.17
N ILE A 22 -17.99 -4.07 -0.98
CA ILE A 22 -16.79 -4.65 -1.59
C ILE A 22 -16.38 -5.89 -0.80
N THR A 23 -16.52 -7.04 -1.45
CA THR A 23 -16.11 -8.31 -0.85
C THR A 23 -14.59 -8.40 -0.77
N PRO A 24 -14.02 -8.80 0.38
CA PRO A 24 -12.58 -9.03 0.50
C PRO A 24 -12.09 -10.10 -0.50
N TYR A 25 -11.00 -9.80 -1.20
CA TYR A 25 -10.34 -10.77 -2.05
C TYR A 25 -9.72 -11.89 -1.20
N LYS A 26 -9.90 -13.12 -1.60
CA LYS A 26 -9.25 -14.27 -0.98
C LYS A 26 -8.10 -14.73 -1.85
N PRO A 27 -6.85 -14.75 -1.35
CA PRO A 27 -5.72 -15.23 -2.11
C PRO A 27 -5.90 -16.68 -2.56
N LEU A 28 -5.46 -16.98 -3.78
CA LEU A 28 -5.44 -18.34 -4.32
C LEU A 28 -4.18 -19.09 -3.89
N HIS A 29 -3.11 -18.37 -3.61
CA HIS A 29 -1.82 -18.90 -3.16
C HIS A 29 -1.50 -18.43 -1.74
N LYS A 30 -0.46 -18.99 -1.15
CA LYS A 30 0.05 -18.52 0.13
C LYS A 30 0.83 -17.22 -0.11
N VAL A 31 0.29 -16.10 0.35
CA VAL A 31 0.88 -14.77 0.20
C VAL A 31 1.42 -14.27 1.52
N ARG A 32 2.64 -13.75 1.50
CA ARG A 32 3.31 -13.11 2.64
C ARG A 32 3.73 -11.70 2.26
N ILE A 33 3.36 -10.73 3.10
CA ILE A 33 3.64 -9.31 2.87
C ILE A 33 4.33 -8.72 4.09
N VAL A 34 5.43 -8.01 3.86
CA VAL A 34 6.11 -7.20 4.87
C VAL A 34 5.52 -5.79 4.84
N THR A 35 5.13 -5.27 5.99
CA THR A 35 4.59 -3.91 6.12
C THR A 35 5.41 -3.08 7.09
N ALA A 36 5.62 -1.81 6.76
CA ALA A 36 6.33 -0.86 7.62
C ALA A 36 6.04 0.60 7.22
N ALA A 37 6.43 1.53 8.07
CA ALA A 37 6.56 2.94 7.72
C ALA A 37 8.04 3.30 7.50
N SER A 38 8.30 4.24 6.59
CA SER A 38 9.66 4.60 6.16
C SER A 38 10.48 5.27 7.27
N LEU A 39 11.78 5.35 7.03
CA LEU A 39 12.74 5.97 7.94
C LEU A 39 12.33 7.42 8.27
N PHE A 40 12.44 7.80 9.53
CA PHE A 40 12.02 9.08 10.10
C PHE A 40 10.51 9.34 10.04
N ASP A 41 9.72 8.34 9.69
CA ASP A 41 8.27 8.45 9.67
C ASP A 41 7.63 7.77 10.88
N GLY A 42 7.01 8.58 11.74
CA GLY A 42 6.27 8.12 12.91
C GLY A 42 4.75 7.97 12.68
N HIS A 43 4.28 8.15 11.44
CA HIS A 43 2.88 8.05 11.08
C HIS A 43 2.48 6.58 10.91
N ASP A 44 2.18 5.90 11.99
CA ASP A 44 1.90 4.46 11.99
C ASP A 44 0.41 4.10 11.92
N ALA A 45 -0.49 5.06 12.13
CA ALA A 45 -1.93 4.79 12.17
C ALA A 45 -2.46 4.19 10.87
N ALA A 46 -2.09 4.75 9.72
CA ALA A 46 -2.54 4.26 8.42
C ALA A 46 -2.05 2.85 8.11
N ILE A 47 -0.76 2.58 8.31
CA ILE A 47 -0.21 1.25 8.05
C ILE A 47 -0.75 0.20 9.03
N ASN A 48 -1.04 0.58 10.27
CA ASN A 48 -1.65 -0.31 11.24
C ASN A 48 -3.07 -0.74 10.85
N ILE A 49 -3.86 0.16 10.30
CA ILE A 49 -5.20 -0.14 9.79
C ILE A 49 -5.09 -1.05 8.56
N MET A 50 -4.25 -0.69 7.60
CA MET A 50 -4.07 -1.43 6.35
C MET A 50 -3.57 -2.86 6.60
N ARG A 51 -2.56 -3.05 7.46
CA ARG A 51 -2.03 -4.39 7.75
C ARG A 51 -3.08 -5.32 8.35
N ARG A 52 -3.96 -4.78 9.21
CA ARG A 52 -5.05 -5.57 9.79
C ARG A 52 -6.06 -6.04 8.75
N ILE A 53 -6.38 -5.17 7.80
CA ILE A 53 -7.30 -5.52 6.71
C ILE A 53 -6.64 -6.52 5.77
N ILE A 54 -5.36 -6.35 5.42
CA ILE A 54 -4.58 -7.31 4.63
C ILE A 54 -4.59 -8.67 5.33
N GLN A 55 -4.29 -8.70 6.61
CA GLN A 55 -4.26 -9.93 7.41
C GLN A 55 -5.63 -10.63 7.46
N SER A 56 -6.72 -9.87 7.50
CA SER A 56 -8.08 -10.42 7.49
C SER A 56 -8.46 -11.13 6.20
N THR A 57 -7.73 -10.90 5.10
CA THR A 57 -7.92 -11.60 3.81
C THR A 57 -7.28 -12.98 3.79
N GLY A 58 -6.53 -13.37 4.81
CA GLY A 58 -5.79 -14.62 4.89
C GLY A 58 -4.32 -14.50 4.49
N VAL A 59 -3.83 -13.30 4.21
CA VAL A 59 -2.42 -13.02 3.94
C VAL A 59 -1.62 -13.06 5.25
N GLU A 60 -0.45 -13.66 5.21
CA GLU A 60 0.51 -13.57 6.31
C GLU A 60 1.22 -12.22 6.26
N VAL A 61 1.07 -11.43 7.33
CA VAL A 61 1.66 -10.10 7.44
C VAL A 61 2.78 -10.10 8.46
N ILE A 62 3.95 -9.62 8.04
CA ILE A 62 5.08 -9.34 8.93
C ILE A 62 5.20 -7.83 9.06
N HIS A 63 4.81 -7.30 10.22
CA HIS A 63 4.79 -5.87 10.47
C HIS A 63 6.02 -5.43 11.26
N LEU A 64 6.85 -4.59 10.65
CA LEU A 64 8.08 -4.07 11.27
C LEU A 64 7.87 -2.79 12.09
N GLY A 65 6.73 -2.14 11.95
CA GLY A 65 6.44 -0.89 12.63
C GLY A 65 6.88 0.35 11.86
N HIS A 66 7.10 1.43 12.56
CA HIS A 66 7.50 2.71 11.99
C HIS A 66 9.03 2.90 12.03
N ASP A 67 9.50 3.96 11.36
CA ASP A 67 10.92 4.37 11.37
C ASP A 67 11.87 3.26 10.92
N ARG A 68 11.59 2.66 9.74
CA ARG A 68 12.37 1.54 9.22
C ARG A 68 13.23 1.94 8.03
N SER A 69 14.50 1.50 8.05
CA SER A 69 15.39 1.67 6.91
C SER A 69 15.06 0.72 5.76
N VAL A 70 15.52 1.06 4.56
CA VAL A 70 15.36 0.20 3.37
C VAL A 70 16.00 -1.16 3.61
N GLU A 71 17.20 -1.20 4.19
CA GLU A 71 17.94 -2.44 4.45
C GLU A 71 17.20 -3.36 5.42
N GLU A 72 16.61 -2.82 6.48
CA GLU A 72 15.82 -3.60 7.44
C GLU A 72 14.63 -4.26 6.76
N VAL A 73 13.90 -3.50 5.95
CA VAL A 73 12.70 -3.97 5.24
C VAL A 73 13.07 -5.01 4.19
N VAL A 74 14.07 -4.73 3.36
CA VAL A 74 14.51 -5.64 2.29
C VAL A 74 15.07 -6.94 2.86
N ASN A 75 15.91 -6.86 3.89
CA ASN A 75 16.49 -8.04 4.52
C ASN A 75 15.39 -8.92 5.14
N CYS A 76 14.41 -8.32 5.81
CA CYS A 76 13.26 -9.05 6.34
C CYS A 76 12.47 -9.73 5.23
N ALA A 77 12.16 -9.02 4.15
CA ALA A 77 11.40 -9.56 3.04
C ALA A 77 12.10 -10.76 2.37
N ILE A 78 13.42 -10.70 2.23
CA ILE A 78 14.22 -11.80 1.67
C ILE A 78 14.26 -12.98 2.63
N GLN A 79 14.55 -12.75 3.91
CA GLN A 79 14.62 -13.81 4.93
C GLN A 79 13.30 -14.56 5.09
N GLU A 80 12.19 -13.84 5.03
CA GLU A 80 10.85 -14.39 5.19
C GLU A 80 10.24 -14.90 3.88
N ASP A 81 10.96 -14.82 2.78
CA ASP A 81 10.49 -15.18 1.44
C ASP A 81 9.14 -14.51 1.11
N ALA A 82 9.09 -13.20 1.30
CA ALA A 82 7.88 -12.42 1.08
C ALA A 82 7.56 -12.26 -0.41
N ASN A 83 6.27 -12.17 -0.72
CA ASN A 83 5.80 -11.88 -2.08
C ASN A 83 5.80 -10.39 -2.39
N ALA A 84 5.63 -9.55 -1.36
CA ALA A 84 5.54 -8.11 -1.51
C ALA A 84 5.96 -7.36 -0.24
N ILE A 85 6.28 -6.09 -0.44
CA ILE A 85 6.51 -5.10 0.60
C ILE A 85 5.46 -4.00 0.44
N ALA A 86 4.77 -3.64 1.51
CA ALA A 86 3.82 -2.53 1.53
C ALA A 86 4.27 -1.47 2.55
N MET A 87 4.57 -0.29 2.04
CA MET A 87 5.16 0.80 2.82
C MET A 87 4.30 2.05 2.82
N THR A 88 4.29 2.75 3.94
CA THR A 88 3.81 4.14 3.99
C THR A 88 4.98 5.11 4.13
N SER A 89 4.88 6.28 3.50
CA SER A 89 5.87 7.34 3.58
C SER A 89 5.20 8.71 3.55
N TYR A 90 5.15 9.37 4.71
CA TYR A 90 4.54 10.70 4.89
C TYR A 90 5.57 11.81 5.15
N GLN A 91 6.86 11.51 5.07
CA GLN A 91 7.96 12.42 5.44
C GLN A 91 8.63 13.14 4.27
N GLY A 92 8.23 12.87 3.04
CA GLY A 92 8.78 13.53 1.86
C GLY A 92 10.04 12.90 1.26
N GLY A 93 10.66 11.91 1.92
CA GLY A 93 11.82 11.16 1.42
C GLY A 93 11.47 9.94 0.56
N HIS A 94 10.26 9.88 0.04
CA HIS A 94 9.71 8.69 -0.64
C HIS A 94 10.43 8.35 -1.94
N ASN A 95 10.85 9.33 -2.75
CA ASN A 95 11.50 9.06 -4.02
C ASN A 95 12.81 8.27 -3.83
N GLU A 96 13.70 8.77 -2.99
CA GLU A 96 14.97 8.11 -2.69
C GLU A 96 14.75 6.77 -1.99
N TYR A 97 13.81 6.72 -1.06
CA TYR A 97 13.49 5.53 -0.28
C TYR A 97 13.01 4.36 -1.15
N PHE A 98 12.02 4.60 -2.00
CA PHE A 98 11.46 3.57 -2.87
C PHE A 98 12.43 3.16 -3.99
N LYS A 99 13.16 4.10 -4.58
CA LYS A 99 14.17 3.80 -5.61
C LYS A 99 15.29 2.95 -5.05
N TYR A 100 15.79 3.30 -3.87
CA TYR A 100 16.82 2.52 -3.20
C TYR A 100 16.31 1.11 -2.82
N MET A 101 15.09 0.99 -2.38
CA MET A 101 14.48 -0.31 -2.08
C MET A 101 14.42 -1.19 -3.35
N TYR A 102 13.99 -0.63 -4.45
CA TYR A 102 13.98 -1.35 -5.73
C TYR A 102 15.38 -1.79 -6.14
N ASP A 103 16.33 -0.89 -6.12
CA ASP A 103 17.71 -1.17 -6.49
C ASP A 103 18.33 -2.26 -5.61
N LEU A 104 18.09 -2.21 -4.32
CA LEU A 104 18.62 -3.18 -3.37
C LEU A 104 18.01 -4.58 -3.57
N LEU A 105 16.71 -4.66 -3.89
CA LEU A 105 16.06 -5.93 -4.26
C LEU A 105 16.66 -6.51 -5.56
N GLN A 106 16.93 -5.67 -6.54
CA GLN A 106 17.59 -6.10 -7.79
C GLN A 106 19.01 -6.60 -7.53
N GLU A 107 19.79 -5.86 -6.75
CA GLU A 107 21.18 -6.22 -6.41
C GLU A 107 21.24 -7.55 -5.65
N LYS A 108 20.30 -7.81 -4.74
CA LYS A 108 20.22 -9.04 -3.96
C LYS A 108 19.54 -10.21 -4.70
N GLY A 109 19.15 -10.03 -5.96
CA GLY A 109 18.50 -11.07 -6.76
C GLY A 109 17.06 -11.38 -6.35
N ALA A 110 16.43 -10.51 -5.58
CA ALA A 110 15.04 -10.67 -5.10
C ALA A 110 14.04 -9.90 -5.99
N THR A 111 14.17 -10.04 -7.30
CA THR A 111 13.40 -9.30 -8.31
C THR A 111 11.91 -9.64 -8.32
N HIS A 112 11.53 -10.77 -7.72
CA HIS A 112 10.15 -11.24 -7.61
C HIS A 112 9.34 -10.51 -6.54
N ILE A 113 10.00 -9.85 -5.58
CA ILE A 113 9.32 -9.12 -4.50
C ILE A 113 8.78 -7.81 -5.03
N LYS A 114 7.46 -7.65 -4.97
CA LYS A 114 6.77 -6.44 -5.42
C LYS A 114 6.77 -5.37 -4.34
N ILE A 115 6.79 -4.11 -4.76
CA ILE A 115 6.78 -2.94 -3.86
C ILE A 115 5.48 -2.17 -4.06
N PHE A 116 4.77 -1.99 -2.96
CA PHE A 116 3.58 -1.14 -2.88
C PHE A 116 3.83 -0.01 -1.89
N GLY A 117 3.32 1.16 -2.20
CA GLY A 117 3.49 2.31 -1.34
C GLY A 117 2.29 3.22 -1.29
N GLY A 118 2.28 4.09 -0.32
CA GLY A 118 1.32 5.16 -0.15
C GLY A 118 1.86 6.20 0.82
N GLY A 119 1.35 7.41 0.75
CA GLY A 119 1.78 8.52 1.60
C GLY A 119 0.78 9.67 1.58
N GLY A 120 -0.46 9.38 1.26
CA GLY A 120 -1.50 10.40 1.12
C GLY A 120 -1.10 11.47 0.11
N GLY A 121 -1.43 12.73 0.39
CA GLY A 121 -1.09 13.86 -0.47
C GLY A 121 0.38 14.30 -0.47
N VAL A 122 1.23 13.65 0.32
CA VAL A 122 2.68 13.96 0.37
C VAL A 122 3.38 13.52 -0.91
N ILE A 123 2.92 12.41 -1.52
CA ILE A 123 3.47 11.92 -2.78
C ILE A 123 2.66 12.54 -3.93
N LEU A 124 3.33 13.34 -4.74
CA LEU A 124 2.69 14.04 -5.86
C LEU A 124 2.41 13.10 -7.04
N PRO A 125 1.41 13.39 -7.89
CA PRO A 125 1.10 12.55 -9.05
C PRO A 125 2.28 12.31 -10.00
N GLU A 126 3.13 13.31 -10.21
CA GLU A 126 4.33 13.20 -11.04
C GLU A 126 5.36 12.24 -10.41
N GLU A 127 5.49 12.28 -9.09
CA GLU A 127 6.38 11.38 -8.34
C GLU A 127 5.87 9.95 -8.36
N ILE A 128 4.56 9.75 -8.28
CA ILE A 128 3.93 8.41 -8.42
C ILE A 128 4.27 7.82 -9.78
N LYS A 129 4.11 8.61 -10.84
CA LYS A 129 4.44 8.17 -12.20
C LYS A 129 5.91 7.83 -12.32
N GLU A 130 6.79 8.69 -11.82
CA GLU A 130 8.25 8.46 -11.83
C GLU A 130 8.62 7.17 -11.11
N LEU A 131 8.06 6.92 -9.92
CA LEU A 131 8.34 5.72 -9.14
C LEU A 131 7.82 4.45 -9.83
N MET A 132 6.63 4.49 -10.41
CA MET A 132 6.07 3.34 -11.13
C MET A 132 6.87 3.06 -12.41
N ASP A 133 7.30 4.09 -13.14
CA ASP A 133 8.18 3.94 -14.32
C ASP A 133 9.56 3.39 -13.92
N TYR A 134 10.04 3.70 -12.72
CA TYR A 134 11.30 3.17 -12.19
C TYR A 134 11.24 1.68 -11.87
N GLY A 135 10.12 1.16 -11.47
CA GLY A 135 9.92 -0.26 -11.16
C GLY A 135 9.08 -0.55 -9.92
N ILE A 136 8.62 0.48 -9.22
CA ILE A 136 7.69 0.29 -8.10
C ILE A 136 6.35 -0.22 -8.66
N THR A 137 5.81 -1.27 -8.06
CA THR A 137 4.62 -1.95 -8.59
C THR A 137 3.40 -1.05 -8.57
N ARG A 138 3.13 -0.40 -7.44
CA ARG A 138 2.06 0.59 -7.32
C ARG A 138 2.25 1.53 -6.13
N ILE A 139 1.95 2.80 -6.37
CA ILE A 139 1.81 3.82 -5.33
C ILE A 139 0.34 4.26 -5.31
N TYR A 140 -0.31 4.11 -4.16
CA TYR A 140 -1.71 4.52 -4.00
C TYR A 140 -1.81 6.00 -3.62
N ALA A 141 -2.57 6.75 -4.43
CA ALA A 141 -2.90 8.14 -4.19
C ALA A 141 -4.20 8.27 -3.38
N PRO A 142 -4.49 9.45 -2.79
CA PRO A 142 -5.78 9.69 -2.13
C PRO A 142 -7.00 9.45 -3.02
N ASP A 143 -6.88 9.73 -4.32
CA ASP A 143 -7.95 9.49 -5.29
C ASP A 143 -8.26 8.00 -5.45
N ASP A 144 -7.25 7.15 -5.41
CA ASP A 144 -7.45 5.69 -5.41
C ASP A 144 -8.32 5.25 -4.23
N GLY A 145 -8.10 5.84 -3.05
CA GLY A 145 -8.93 5.59 -1.87
C GLY A 145 -10.37 6.07 -2.01
N ARG A 146 -10.59 7.16 -2.74
CA ARG A 146 -11.94 7.66 -3.02
C ARG A 146 -12.68 6.81 -4.04
N GLU A 147 -11.98 6.32 -5.06
CA GLU A 147 -12.55 5.51 -6.14
C GLU A 147 -12.77 4.05 -5.73
N LEU A 148 -11.75 3.44 -5.14
CA LEU A 148 -11.75 2.01 -4.80
C LEU A 148 -12.25 1.74 -3.38
N GLY A 149 -12.17 2.72 -2.49
CA GLY A 149 -12.30 2.50 -1.06
C GLY A 149 -11.08 1.76 -0.49
N LEU A 150 -11.00 1.70 0.84
CA LEU A 150 -9.88 1.06 1.52
C LEU A 150 -9.82 -0.45 1.21
N GLN A 151 -10.96 -1.14 1.27
CA GLN A 151 -11.03 -2.57 0.94
C GLN A 151 -10.70 -2.83 -0.52
N GLY A 152 -11.12 -1.96 -1.44
CA GLY A 152 -10.81 -2.07 -2.88
C GLY A 152 -9.33 -1.91 -3.16
N MET A 153 -8.65 -0.96 -2.51
CA MET A 153 -7.19 -0.81 -2.61
C MET A 153 -6.46 -2.05 -2.11
N ILE A 154 -6.88 -2.59 -0.98
CA ILE A 154 -6.28 -3.79 -0.40
C ILE A 154 -6.53 -5.01 -1.29
N ASN A 155 -7.71 -5.14 -1.87
CA ASN A 155 -8.00 -6.20 -2.84
C ASN A 155 -7.07 -6.12 -4.06
N ASP A 156 -6.84 -4.93 -4.59
CA ASP A 156 -5.90 -4.70 -5.69
C ASP A 156 -4.47 -5.11 -5.31
N LEU A 157 -4.00 -4.68 -4.14
CA LEU A 157 -2.68 -5.01 -3.62
C LEU A 157 -2.51 -6.52 -3.44
N VAL A 158 -3.42 -7.17 -2.75
CA VAL A 158 -3.36 -8.61 -2.45
C VAL A 158 -3.45 -9.45 -3.72
N LYS A 159 -4.36 -9.10 -4.63
CA LYS A 159 -4.49 -9.77 -5.92
C LYS A 159 -3.22 -9.64 -6.77
N THR A 160 -2.62 -8.48 -6.81
CA THR A 160 -1.37 -8.24 -7.54
C THR A 160 -0.20 -9.03 -6.93
N ALA A 161 -0.13 -9.14 -5.60
CA ALA A 161 0.86 -9.93 -4.91
C ALA A 161 0.65 -11.44 -5.09
N ASP A 162 -0.60 -11.90 -5.18
CA ASP A 162 -0.98 -13.30 -5.35
C ASP A 162 -0.56 -13.87 -6.72
N PHE A 163 -0.55 -13.03 -7.75
CA PHE A 163 -0.14 -13.39 -9.11
C PHE A 163 1.30 -12.93 -9.45
N ALA A 164 2.11 -12.75 -8.44
CA ALA A 164 3.51 -12.39 -8.63
C ALA A 164 4.36 -13.58 -9.13
#